data_1bad33a2ab2564231e3cf168c3eb97ac
#
_entry.id   1bad33a2ab2564231e3cf168c3eb97ac
#
_cell.length_a   1.000
_cell.length_b   1.000
_cell.length_c   1.000
_cell.angle_alpha   90.00
_cell.angle_beta   90.00
_cell.angle_gamma   90.00
#
_symmetry.space_group_name_H-M   'P 1'
#
loop_
_entity.id
_entity.type
_entity.pdbx_description
1 polymer ?
#
loop_
_entity_poly.entity_id
_entity_poly.type
_entity_poly.pdbx_seq_one_letter_code
_entity_poly.pdbx_strand_id
1 'polypeptide(L)' 'MEKIDHVAIVVPNVARAVKWYMDNFDCKTKYKDRTWAILEFDNIDL' A
#
# COMPACT_ATOMS: atom_id res chain seq x y z
N MET A 1 14.59 3.70 15.19
CA MET A 1 14.33 3.84 13.75
C MET A 1 12.95 3.35 13.42
N GLU A 2 12.27 4.07 12.58
CA GLU A 2 10.93 3.71 12.22
C GLU A 2 10.92 2.65 11.13
N LYS A 3 10.00 1.73 11.27
CA LYS A 3 9.87 0.63 10.33
C LYS A 3 8.64 0.72 9.48
N ILE A 4 7.88 1.77 9.66
CA ILE A 4 6.68 1.99 8.86
C ILE A 4 7.06 2.81 7.65
N ASP A 5 6.62 2.36 6.51
CA ASP A 5 6.89 3.08 5.28
C ASP A 5 5.60 3.27 4.51
N HIS A 6 5.55 4.35 3.77
CA HIS A 6 4.39 4.69 2.96
C HIS A 6 4.76 4.62 1.50
N VAL A 7 3.96 3.93 0.73
CA VAL A 7 4.18 3.80 -0.70
C VAL A 7 2.93 4.26 -1.42
N ALA A 8 3.11 5.17 -2.37
CA ALA A 8 2.01 5.60 -3.23
C ALA A 8 2.07 4.78 -4.52
N ILE A 9 0.94 4.23 -4.90
CA ILE A 9 0.84 3.47 -6.14
C ILE A 9 -0.16 4.14 -7.06
N VAL A 10 0.19 4.18 -8.35
CA VAL A 10 -0.69 4.70 -9.39
C VAL A 10 -0.92 3.57 -10.39
N VAL A 11 -2.12 3.04 -10.41
CA VAL A 11 -2.44 1.88 -11.22
C VAL A 11 -3.83 2.03 -11.83
N PRO A 12 -4.10 1.34 -12.93
CA PRO A 12 -5.43 1.42 -13.56
C PRO A 12 -6.56 0.86 -12.69
N ASN A 13 -6.26 -0.12 -11.86
CA ASN A 13 -7.27 -0.72 -11.00
C ASN A 13 -6.74 -0.78 -9.57
N VAL A 14 -7.04 0.28 -8.84
CA VAL A 14 -6.53 0.44 -7.48
C VAL A 14 -7.09 -0.62 -6.54
N ALA A 15 -8.38 -0.93 -6.65
CA ALA A 15 -8.99 -1.90 -5.75
C ALA A 15 -8.30 -3.26 -5.85
N ARG A 16 -8.00 -3.68 -7.07
CA ARG A 16 -7.32 -4.94 -7.29
C ARG A 16 -5.89 -4.91 -6.80
N ALA A 17 -5.19 -3.81 -7.06
CA ALA A 17 -3.81 -3.67 -6.64
C ALA A 17 -3.71 -3.65 -5.12
N VAL A 18 -4.59 -2.91 -4.46
CA VAL A 18 -4.60 -2.84 -3.01
C VAL A 18 -4.83 -4.22 -2.40
N LYS A 19 -5.77 -4.96 -2.96
CA LYS A 19 -6.03 -6.30 -2.47
C LYS A 19 -4.79 -7.18 -2.60
N TRP A 20 -4.11 -7.09 -3.74
CA TRP A 20 -2.91 -7.87 -3.96
C TRP A 20 -1.83 -7.54 -2.93
N TYR A 21 -1.62 -6.25 -2.67
CA TYR A 21 -0.62 -5.85 -1.70
C TYR A 21 -0.99 -6.30 -0.29
N MET A 22 -2.25 -6.17 0.08
CA MET A 22 -2.68 -6.58 1.41
C MET A 22 -2.65 -8.09 1.59
N ASP A 23 -2.80 -8.86 0.51
CA ASP A 23 -2.71 -10.31 0.57
C ASP A 23 -1.27 -10.79 0.66
N ASN A 24 -0.33 -10.03 0.13
CA ASN A 24 1.06 -10.46 0.04
C ASN A 24 1.98 -9.76 1.02
N PHE A 25 1.56 -8.66 1.57
CA PHE A 25 2.39 -7.87 2.50
C PHE A 25 1.56 -7.47 3.71
N ASP A 26 2.25 -7.20 4.78
CA ASP A 26 1.62 -6.71 6.00
C ASP A 26 1.48 -5.20 5.90
N CYS A 27 0.40 -4.75 5.28
CA CYS A 27 0.20 -3.34 5.02
C CYS A 27 -1.26 -2.95 5.21
N LYS A 28 -1.46 -1.64 5.31
CA LYS A 28 -2.79 -1.05 5.43
C LYS A 28 -2.96 0.01 4.38
N THR A 29 -4.21 0.29 4.03
CA THR A 29 -4.52 1.36 3.10
C THR A 29 -4.74 2.64 3.88
N LYS A 30 -3.89 3.63 3.67
CA LYS A 30 -4.05 4.94 4.29
C LYS A 30 -5.03 5.79 3.51
N TYR A 31 -4.97 5.70 2.18
CA TYR A 31 -5.80 6.47 1.30
C TYR A 31 -5.99 5.68 0.01
N LYS A 32 -7.16 5.84 -0.59
CA LYS A 32 -7.47 5.13 -1.82
C LYS A 32 -8.36 5.99 -2.71
N ASP A 33 -8.00 6.08 -3.97
CA ASP A 33 -8.79 6.73 -4.99
C ASP A 33 -8.89 5.79 -6.18
N ARG A 34 -9.47 6.26 -7.26
CA ARG A 34 -9.67 5.42 -8.44
C ARG A 34 -8.38 4.99 -9.10
N THR A 35 -7.39 5.89 -9.10
CA THR A 35 -6.17 5.68 -9.88
C THR A 35 -4.94 5.64 -9.02
N TRP A 36 -5.06 5.87 -7.71
CA TRP A 36 -3.88 5.82 -6.85
C TRP A 36 -4.29 5.51 -5.41
N ALA A 37 -3.31 5.06 -4.66
CA ALA A 37 -3.53 4.75 -3.25
C ALA A 37 -2.22 4.94 -2.50
N ILE A 38 -2.34 5.19 -1.20
CA ILE A 38 -1.19 5.24 -0.31
C ILE A 38 -1.30 4.05 0.63
N LEU A 39 -0.28 3.22 0.61
CA LEU A 39 -0.20 2.05 1.46
C LEU A 39 0.82 2.28 2.56
N GLU A 40 0.49 1.83 3.75
CA GLU A 40 1.38 1.91 4.89
C GLU A 40 1.85 0.50 5.24
N PHE A 41 3.14 0.28 5.17
CA PHE A 41 3.73 -1.02 5.43
C PHE A 41 4.38 -1.01 6.81
N ASP A 42 4.05 -2.02 7.60
CA ASP A 42 4.67 -2.21 8.91
C ASP A 42 5.86 -3.16 8.77
N ASN A 43 6.90 -2.89 9.53
CA ASN A 43 8.05 -3.79 9.63
C ASN A 43 8.73 -4.04 8.30
N ILE A 44 8.72 -3.03 7.44
CA ILE A 44 9.50 -3.11 6.22
C ILE A 44 10.90 -2.63 6.51
N ASP A 45 11.83 -3.44 6.10
CA ASP A 45 13.24 -3.13 6.26
C ASP A 45 13.80 -2.77 4.89
N LEU A 46 13.66 -1.54 4.53
CA LEU A 46 14.11 -1.05 3.23
C LEU A 46 15.53 -0.53 3.26
#